data_6e4cc921444e33b480eaae7429899560
#
_entry.id   6e4cc921444e33b480eaae7429899560
#
_cell.length_a   1.000
_cell.length_b   1.000
_cell.length_c   1.000
_cell.angle_alpha   90.00
_cell.angle_beta   90.00
_cell.angle_gamma   90.00
#
_symmetry.space_group_name_H-M   'P 1'
#
loop_
_entity.id
_entity.type
_entity.pdbx_description
1 polymer ?
#
loop_
_entity_poly.entity_id
_entity_poly.type
_entity_poly.pdbx_seq_one_letter_code
_entity_poly.pdbx_strand_id
1 'polypeptide(L)'
;MKKLTVFCAAACLAASAAAQNHPDLHEVLDRQKGRNLIEIPKGTYTLDVRNNGPYKFHNLTDVHINGNGSTVICNNQEQAFSFYNCVRVELRDLTIDYDPLCFTQGEITAVAEDGSWFDVRIDEGYPVTGLAANRVQFYDPQTRMLKRNSITTYTSNYSALKQLGHNLFRAVKNGTWSAGEQVGDLVVMDVKTDKPNAGVHTVMLNKCYNTKLVNVTVYGSNTFSFFEKEGYANEYRNCVVDRGPMPQGIRPRLRSGNADGIHSSQARKARPSRGAR
;
A
#
# COMPACT_ATOMS: atom_id res chain seq x y z
N MET A 1 -22.09 44.93 -41.06
CA MET A 1 -20.90 44.14 -40.69
C MET A 1 -21.29 43.25 -39.50
N LYS A 2 -21.56 41.96 -39.76
CA LYS A 2 -21.95 40.98 -38.72
C LYS A 2 -20.68 40.32 -38.20
N LYS A 3 -20.40 40.45 -36.89
CA LYS A 3 -19.30 39.78 -36.23
C LYS A 3 -19.69 38.31 -35.96
N LEU A 4 -18.96 37.40 -36.55
CA LEU A 4 -19.09 35.94 -36.35
C LEU A 4 -18.24 35.60 -35.12
N THR A 5 -18.88 35.23 -34.02
CA THR A 5 -18.18 34.73 -32.82
C THR A 5 -18.04 33.24 -32.96
N VAL A 6 -16.81 32.78 -33.14
CA VAL A 6 -16.48 31.34 -33.16
C VAL A 6 -16.32 30.89 -31.71
N PHE A 7 -17.22 30.03 -31.26
CA PHE A 7 -17.03 29.28 -30.01
C PHE A 7 -16.17 28.06 -30.29
N CYS A 8 -14.93 28.09 -29.82
CA CYS A 8 -14.11 26.89 -29.70
C CYS A 8 -14.55 26.10 -28.47
N ALA A 9 -15.34 25.05 -28.67
CA ALA A 9 -15.60 24.06 -27.64
C ALA A 9 -14.36 23.16 -27.54
N ALA A 10 -13.56 23.35 -26.50
CA ALA A 10 -12.51 22.41 -26.13
C ALA A 10 -13.17 21.16 -25.54
N ALA A 11 -13.26 20.10 -26.33
CA ALA A 11 -13.64 18.78 -25.84
C ALA A 11 -12.48 18.24 -25.00
N CYS A 12 -12.62 18.26 -23.68
CA CYS A 12 -11.78 17.47 -22.78
C CYS A 12 -12.08 15.99 -23.02
N LEU A 13 -11.24 15.33 -23.82
CA LEU A 13 -11.17 13.88 -23.87
C LEU A 13 -10.58 13.40 -22.54
N ALA A 14 -11.45 13.02 -21.61
CA ALA A 14 -11.08 12.19 -20.50
C ALA A 14 -10.67 10.84 -21.08
N ALA A 15 -9.37 10.62 -21.22
CA ALA A 15 -8.83 9.29 -21.51
C ALA A 15 -9.13 8.43 -20.26
N SER A 16 -10.23 7.67 -20.30
CA SER A 16 -10.40 6.55 -19.40
C SER A 16 -9.24 5.59 -19.68
N ALA A 17 -8.34 5.43 -18.71
CA ALA A 17 -7.36 4.37 -18.73
C ALA A 17 -8.16 3.06 -18.82
N ALA A 18 -8.25 2.49 -20.00
CA ALA A 18 -8.76 1.14 -20.18
C ALA A 18 -7.89 0.25 -19.29
N ALA A 19 -8.50 -0.51 -18.39
CA ALA A 19 -7.81 -1.49 -17.58
C ALA A 19 -6.98 -2.38 -18.53
N GLN A 20 -5.66 -2.26 -18.44
CA GLN A 20 -4.78 -3.09 -19.27
C GLN A 20 -4.98 -4.53 -18.82
N ASN A 21 -5.42 -5.38 -19.74
CA ASN A 21 -5.71 -6.77 -19.45
C ASN A 21 -4.38 -7.54 -19.38
N HIS A 22 -3.74 -7.52 -18.21
CA HIS A 22 -2.53 -8.28 -17.98
C HIS A 22 -2.85 -9.74 -17.64
N PRO A 23 -1.97 -10.72 -18.01
CA PRO A 23 -2.16 -12.11 -17.62
C PRO A 23 -2.23 -12.28 -16.10
N ASP A 24 -3.04 -13.23 -15.63
CA ASP A 24 -3.15 -13.53 -14.19
C ASP A 24 -1.90 -14.28 -13.71
N LEU A 25 -1.28 -13.73 -12.67
CA LEU A 25 -0.10 -14.33 -12.06
C LEU A 25 -0.42 -15.65 -11.36
N HIS A 26 -1.62 -15.83 -10.81
CA HIS A 26 -2.01 -17.10 -10.20
C HIS A 26 -1.85 -18.26 -11.19
N GLU A 27 -2.30 -18.09 -12.43
CA GLU A 27 -2.16 -19.14 -13.44
C GLU A 27 -0.69 -19.46 -13.77
N VAL A 28 0.17 -18.42 -13.85
CA VAL A 28 1.59 -18.60 -14.16
C VAL A 28 2.29 -19.39 -13.06
N LEU A 29 1.99 -19.07 -11.80
CA LEU A 29 2.56 -19.74 -10.65
C LEU A 29 2.01 -21.16 -10.44
N ASP A 30 0.70 -21.35 -10.66
CA ASP A 30 0.02 -22.63 -10.50
C ASP A 30 0.53 -23.70 -11.46
N ARG A 31 0.89 -23.32 -12.70
CA ARG A 31 1.51 -24.23 -13.66
C ARG A 31 2.89 -24.74 -13.23
N GLN A 32 3.50 -24.11 -12.24
CA GLN A 32 4.84 -24.44 -11.78
C GLN A 32 4.86 -24.99 -10.34
N LYS A 33 3.70 -25.27 -9.77
CA LYS A 33 3.60 -25.90 -8.44
C LYS A 33 4.42 -27.18 -8.34
N GLY A 34 5.15 -27.33 -7.25
CA GLY A 34 6.00 -28.48 -6.97
C GLY A 34 7.40 -28.43 -7.62
N ARG A 35 7.74 -27.36 -8.31
CA ARG A 35 9.10 -27.15 -8.84
C ARG A 35 9.98 -26.44 -7.80
N ASN A 36 11.26 -26.77 -7.77
CA ASN A 36 12.25 -26.07 -6.94
C ASN A 36 12.72 -24.75 -7.58
N LEU A 37 12.52 -24.58 -8.88
CA LEU A 37 12.75 -23.34 -9.62
C LEU A 37 11.44 -22.90 -10.28
N ILE A 38 10.94 -21.74 -9.89
CA ILE A 38 9.76 -21.08 -10.43
C ILE A 38 10.22 -19.83 -11.17
N GLU A 39 9.96 -19.78 -12.46
CA GLU A 39 10.33 -18.65 -13.32
C GLU A 39 9.07 -17.88 -13.74
N ILE A 40 8.98 -16.62 -13.36
CA ILE A 40 7.95 -15.71 -13.87
C ILE A 40 8.53 -15.05 -15.12
N PRO A 41 8.02 -15.33 -16.33
CA PRO A 41 8.49 -14.66 -17.54
C PRO A 41 8.44 -13.14 -17.38
N LYS A 42 9.44 -12.43 -17.89
CA LYS A 42 9.45 -10.96 -17.78
C LYS A 42 8.19 -10.35 -18.40
N GLY A 43 7.48 -9.53 -17.61
CA GLY A 43 6.24 -8.90 -18.04
C GLY A 43 5.53 -8.15 -16.92
N THR A 44 4.32 -7.70 -17.22
CA THR A 44 3.39 -7.15 -16.23
C THR A 44 2.24 -8.11 -16.04
N TYR A 45 1.87 -8.39 -14.81
CA TYR A 45 0.86 -9.36 -14.42
C TYR A 45 -0.16 -8.74 -13.49
N THR A 46 -1.40 -9.17 -13.58
CA THR A 46 -2.40 -8.91 -12.53
C THR A 46 -2.35 -10.04 -11.51
N LEU A 47 -2.32 -9.69 -10.24
CA LEU A 47 -2.59 -10.64 -9.16
C LEU A 47 -4.00 -10.38 -8.66
N ASP A 48 -4.93 -11.26 -9.00
CA ASP A 48 -6.34 -11.12 -8.62
C ASP A 48 -6.55 -11.48 -7.16
N VAL A 49 -6.07 -10.60 -6.29
CA VAL A 49 -6.23 -10.77 -4.84
C VAL A 49 -7.67 -10.55 -4.37
N ARG A 50 -8.49 -9.86 -5.15
CA ARG A 50 -9.91 -9.62 -4.85
C ARG A 50 -10.70 -10.92 -4.83
N ASN A 51 -10.53 -11.75 -5.84
CA ASN A 51 -11.30 -12.98 -6.00
C ASN A 51 -10.56 -14.21 -5.45
N ASN A 52 -9.25 -14.27 -5.64
CA ASN A 52 -8.44 -15.44 -5.31
C ASN A 52 -7.69 -15.28 -3.97
N GLY A 53 -7.65 -14.05 -3.41
CA GLY A 53 -6.83 -13.73 -2.25
C GLY A 53 -5.32 -13.72 -2.59
N PRO A 54 -4.45 -13.69 -1.56
CA PRO A 54 -3.01 -13.68 -1.77
C PRO A 54 -2.52 -14.98 -2.39
N TYR A 55 -1.46 -14.90 -3.23
CA TYR A 55 -0.81 -16.14 -3.64
C TYR A 55 -0.05 -16.77 -2.47
N LYS A 56 -0.28 -18.06 -2.27
CA LYS A 56 0.18 -18.81 -1.08
C LYS A 56 1.36 -19.68 -1.42
N PHE A 57 2.54 -19.30 -0.93
CA PHE A 57 3.75 -20.10 -0.91
C PHE A 57 3.85 -20.80 0.45
N HIS A 58 3.18 -21.93 0.59
CA HIS A 58 3.10 -22.65 1.87
C HIS A 58 3.86 -23.97 1.85
N ASN A 59 4.56 -24.27 2.98
CA ASN A 59 5.29 -25.51 3.20
C ASN A 59 6.35 -25.79 2.13
N LEU A 60 7.02 -24.74 1.65
CA LEU A 60 8.06 -24.86 0.65
C LEU A 60 9.43 -25.03 1.31
N THR A 61 10.28 -25.87 0.70
CA THR A 61 11.67 -26.06 1.11
C THR A 61 12.55 -26.07 -0.14
N ASP A 62 13.67 -25.31 -0.09
CA ASP A 62 14.66 -25.24 -1.17
C ASP A 62 14.04 -24.80 -2.53
N VAL A 63 13.23 -23.72 -2.51
CA VAL A 63 12.56 -23.20 -3.71
C VAL A 63 13.08 -21.82 -4.05
N HIS A 64 13.40 -21.62 -5.32
CA HIS A 64 13.77 -20.32 -5.88
C HIS A 64 12.65 -19.80 -6.80
N ILE A 65 12.21 -18.58 -6.54
CA ILE A 65 11.16 -17.90 -7.29
C ILE A 65 11.78 -16.65 -7.92
N ASN A 66 11.97 -16.69 -9.22
CA ASN A 66 12.58 -15.60 -9.97
C ASN A 66 11.52 -14.78 -10.71
N GLY A 67 11.38 -13.50 -10.33
CA GLY A 67 10.47 -12.56 -10.98
C GLY A 67 10.98 -12.02 -12.32
N ASN A 68 12.27 -12.20 -12.64
CA ASN A 68 12.89 -11.75 -13.89
C ASN A 68 12.65 -10.25 -14.19
N GLY A 69 12.53 -9.42 -13.15
CA GLY A 69 12.23 -7.99 -13.28
C GLY A 69 10.78 -7.70 -13.73
N SER A 70 9.87 -8.61 -13.45
CA SER A 70 8.44 -8.44 -13.72
C SER A 70 7.78 -7.49 -12.74
N THR A 71 6.65 -6.92 -13.18
CA THR A 71 5.75 -6.12 -12.32
C THR A 71 4.46 -6.88 -12.06
N VAL A 72 4.06 -6.95 -10.81
CA VAL A 72 2.80 -7.55 -10.34
C VAL A 72 1.89 -6.44 -9.83
N ILE A 73 0.71 -6.33 -10.41
CA ILE A 73 -0.31 -5.35 -10.02
C ILE A 73 -1.42 -6.08 -9.26
N CYS A 74 -1.54 -5.80 -7.97
CA CYS A 74 -2.65 -6.30 -7.16
C CYS A 74 -3.91 -5.48 -7.47
N ASN A 75 -4.99 -6.15 -7.80
CA ASN A 75 -6.26 -5.50 -8.18
C ASN A 75 -7.15 -5.12 -7.00
N ASN A 76 -6.66 -5.27 -5.78
CA ASN A 76 -7.31 -4.83 -4.55
C ASN A 76 -6.26 -4.61 -3.46
N GLN A 77 -6.66 -3.92 -2.40
CA GLN A 77 -5.84 -3.59 -1.23
C GLN A 77 -5.71 -4.80 -0.28
N GLU A 78 -5.26 -5.91 -0.80
CA GLU A 78 -5.04 -7.13 -0.04
C GLU A 78 -3.56 -7.54 -0.07
N GLN A 79 -3.23 -8.57 0.69
CA GLN A 79 -1.91 -9.17 0.68
C GLN A 79 -1.59 -9.73 -0.71
N ALA A 80 -0.40 -9.45 -1.22
CA ALA A 80 0.05 -10.05 -2.48
C ALA A 80 0.54 -11.48 -2.26
N PHE A 81 1.52 -11.66 -1.38
CA PHE A 81 2.16 -12.96 -1.15
C PHE A 81 2.14 -13.37 0.31
N SER A 82 1.75 -14.62 0.55
CA SER A 82 1.79 -15.27 1.86
C SER A 82 2.79 -16.41 1.84
N PHE A 83 3.89 -16.26 2.56
CA PHE A 83 4.83 -17.35 2.85
C PHE A 83 4.50 -17.89 4.24
N TYR A 84 4.23 -19.19 4.33
CA TYR A 84 3.94 -19.85 5.59
C TYR A 84 4.68 -21.17 5.69
N ASN A 85 5.40 -21.36 6.80
CA ASN A 85 6.16 -22.57 7.08
C ASN A 85 7.14 -22.91 5.93
N CYS A 86 7.92 -21.92 5.51
CA CYS A 86 8.90 -22.05 4.42
C CYS A 86 10.32 -22.12 4.97
N VAL A 87 11.17 -22.91 4.32
CA VAL A 87 12.57 -23.10 4.69
C VAL A 87 13.47 -22.97 3.46
N ARG A 88 14.45 -22.06 3.50
CA ARG A 88 15.39 -21.79 2.39
C ARG A 88 14.67 -21.50 1.07
N VAL A 89 13.68 -20.60 1.13
CA VAL A 89 12.96 -20.10 -0.05
C VAL A 89 13.52 -18.73 -0.43
N GLU A 90 13.69 -18.49 -1.72
CA GLU A 90 14.10 -17.20 -2.24
C GLU A 90 13.06 -16.66 -3.20
N LEU A 91 12.61 -15.39 -3.00
CA LEU A 91 11.88 -14.60 -3.98
C LEU A 91 12.78 -13.45 -4.42
N ARG A 92 12.95 -13.28 -5.74
CA ARG A 92 13.83 -12.25 -6.26
C ARG A 92 13.32 -11.54 -7.52
N ASP A 93 13.87 -10.35 -7.73
CA ASP A 93 13.75 -9.56 -8.96
C ASP A 93 12.27 -9.30 -9.36
N LEU A 94 11.50 -8.72 -8.44
CA LEU A 94 10.07 -8.48 -8.61
C LEU A 94 9.66 -7.10 -8.11
N THR A 95 8.77 -6.44 -8.85
CA THR A 95 8.07 -5.24 -8.38
C THR A 95 6.61 -5.58 -8.10
N ILE A 96 6.08 -5.12 -6.95
CA ILE A 96 4.69 -5.30 -6.55
C ILE A 96 4.07 -3.91 -6.44
N ASP A 97 2.95 -3.70 -7.09
CA ASP A 97 2.19 -2.45 -7.10
C ASP A 97 0.69 -2.73 -6.92
N TYR A 98 -0.09 -1.68 -6.73
CA TYR A 98 -1.53 -1.75 -6.50
C TYR A 98 -2.27 -0.81 -7.45
N ASP A 99 -3.29 -1.35 -8.11
CA ASP A 99 -4.27 -0.58 -8.87
C ASP A 99 -5.68 -1.16 -8.58
N PRO A 100 -6.56 -0.42 -7.91
CA PRO A 100 -6.44 0.96 -7.43
C PRO A 100 -5.45 1.17 -6.28
N LEU A 101 -4.97 2.41 -6.11
CA LEU A 101 -4.08 2.79 -5.02
C LEU A 101 -4.70 2.48 -3.65
N CYS A 102 -3.88 2.00 -2.72
CA CYS A 102 -4.28 1.65 -1.36
C CYS A 102 -4.52 2.86 -0.46
N PHE A 103 -4.15 4.04 -0.88
CA PHE A 103 -4.21 5.27 -0.09
C PHE A 103 -4.54 6.47 -0.97
N THR A 104 -4.99 7.52 -0.32
CA THR A 104 -5.12 8.86 -0.89
C THR A 104 -4.28 9.84 -0.12
N GLN A 105 -3.97 10.98 -0.73
CA GLN A 105 -3.27 12.08 -0.07
C GLN A 105 -3.85 13.42 -0.48
N GLY A 106 -3.61 14.42 0.37
CA GLY A 106 -4.06 15.77 0.13
C GLY A 106 -3.49 16.76 1.12
N GLU A 107 -4.03 17.96 1.11
CA GLU A 107 -3.65 19.06 1.98
C GLU A 107 -4.83 19.50 2.84
N ILE A 108 -4.56 19.75 4.13
CA ILE A 108 -5.56 20.29 5.05
C ILE A 108 -5.83 21.75 4.70
N THR A 109 -7.09 22.06 4.40
CA THR A 109 -7.53 23.41 4.00
C THR A 109 -8.24 24.17 5.10
N ALA A 110 -8.78 23.47 6.11
CA ALA A 110 -9.41 24.06 7.27
C ALA A 110 -9.37 23.09 8.46
N VAL A 111 -9.35 23.65 9.67
CA VAL A 111 -9.42 22.91 10.93
C VAL A 111 -10.39 23.64 11.85
N ALA A 112 -11.26 22.91 12.55
CA ALA A 112 -12.16 23.49 13.54
C ALA A 112 -11.37 24.02 14.73
N GLU A 113 -11.76 25.18 15.28
CA GLU A 113 -11.13 25.78 16.47
C GLU A 113 -11.16 24.84 17.68
N ASP A 114 -12.26 24.11 17.83
CA ASP A 114 -12.47 23.12 18.89
C ASP A 114 -11.85 21.73 18.59
N GLY A 115 -11.21 21.57 17.44
CA GLY A 115 -10.59 20.33 17.01
C GLY A 115 -11.57 19.23 16.59
N SER A 116 -12.87 19.54 16.38
CA SER A 116 -13.89 18.55 16.07
C SER A 116 -13.85 17.99 14.64
N TRP A 117 -13.22 18.71 13.70
CA TRP A 117 -13.08 18.28 12.31
C TRP A 117 -11.90 18.98 11.62
N PHE A 118 -11.48 18.42 10.49
CA PHE A 118 -10.65 19.12 9.50
C PHE A 118 -11.14 18.84 8.07
N ASP A 119 -10.87 19.78 7.17
CA ASP A 119 -11.12 19.63 5.74
C ASP A 119 -9.82 19.30 5.02
N VAL A 120 -9.90 18.35 4.09
CA VAL A 120 -8.78 17.92 3.26
C VAL A 120 -9.16 18.04 1.79
N ARG A 121 -8.29 18.67 1.01
CA ARG A 121 -8.34 18.67 -0.44
C ARG A 121 -7.44 17.59 -0.96
N ILE A 122 -8.04 16.55 -1.56
CA ILE A 122 -7.30 15.44 -2.16
C ILE A 122 -6.56 15.93 -3.39
N ASP A 123 -5.31 15.51 -3.53
CA ASP A 123 -4.47 15.83 -4.67
C ASP A 123 -5.00 15.17 -5.94
N GLU A 124 -4.81 15.84 -7.08
CA GLU A 124 -5.22 15.30 -8.37
C GLU A 124 -4.55 13.96 -8.66
N GLY A 125 -5.31 13.01 -9.22
CA GLY A 125 -4.84 11.66 -9.55
C GLY A 125 -4.87 10.67 -8.39
N TYR A 126 -5.21 11.11 -7.18
CA TYR A 126 -5.43 10.21 -6.06
C TYR A 126 -6.91 9.82 -5.92
N PRO A 127 -7.20 8.65 -5.33
CA PRO A 127 -8.58 8.22 -5.13
C PRO A 127 -9.42 9.23 -4.36
N VAL A 128 -10.60 9.54 -4.87
CA VAL A 128 -11.62 10.37 -4.22
C VAL A 128 -12.88 9.57 -3.88
N THR A 129 -12.88 8.27 -4.16
CA THR A 129 -13.95 7.33 -3.83
C THR A 129 -13.43 6.27 -2.87
N GLY A 130 -14.33 5.69 -2.09
CA GLY A 130 -13.95 4.65 -1.12
C GLY A 130 -13.06 5.14 0.01
N LEU A 131 -12.96 6.44 0.23
CA LEU A 131 -12.11 6.98 1.28
C LEU A 131 -12.56 6.51 2.66
N ALA A 132 -11.60 6.13 3.47
CA ALA A 132 -11.82 5.74 4.85
C ALA A 132 -10.79 6.41 5.75
N ALA A 133 -11.20 6.79 6.94
CA ALA A 133 -10.29 7.27 7.95
C ALA A 133 -9.77 6.11 8.82
N ASN A 134 -9.48 4.93 8.22
CA ASN A 134 -8.99 3.76 8.97
C ASN A 134 -7.62 4.03 9.59
N ARG A 135 -6.77 4.72 8.82
CA ARG A 135 -5.50 5.25 9.30
C ARG A 135 -5.32 6.61 8.67
N VAL A 136 -5.02 7.62 9.48
CA VAL A 136 -4.75 8.98 9.02
C VAL A 136 -3.41 9.43 9.62
N GLN A 137 -2.53 9.90 8.76
CA GLN A 137 -1.21 10.39 9.15
C GLN A 137 -1.00 11.79 8.60
N PHE A 138 -0.37 12.64 9.42
CA PHE A 138 -0.10 14.03 9.10
C PHE A 138 1.39 14.24 8.86
N TYR A 139 1.71 14.95 7.79
CA TYR A 139 3.08 15.20 7.35
C TYR A 139 3.32 16.70 7.28
N ASP A 140 4.51 17.08 7.66
CA ASP A 140 4.97 18.46 7.52
C ASP A 140 5.16 18.81 6.03
N PRO A 141 4.57 19.92 5.55
CA PRO A 141 4.59 20.26 4.13
C PRO A 141 5.98 20.67 3.60
N GLN A 142 6.87 21.13 4.47
CA GLN A 142 8.20 21.58 4.08
C GLN A 142 9.19 20.42 4.02
N THR A 143 9.23 19.62 5.10
CA THR A 143 10.14 18.47 5.21
C THR A 143 9.61 17.23 4.52
N ARG A 144 8.28 17.14 4.34
CA ARG A 144 7.55 15.96 3.83
C ARG A 144 7.76 14.71 4.67
N MET A 145 8.09 14.90 5.94
CA MET A 145 8.23 13.84 6.92
C MET A 145 7.01 13.77 7.83
N LEU A 146 6.78 12.60 8.42
CA LEU A 146 5.74 12.43 9.44
C LEU A 146 5.92 13.48 10.52
N LYS A 147 4.86 14.19 10.86
CA LYS A 147 4.89 15.30 11.78
C LYS A 147 5.15 14.81 13.20
N ARG A 148 6.23 15.28 13.83
CA ARG A 148 6.70 14.78 15.14
C ARG A 148 5.69 14.91 16.27
N ASN A 149 4.89 15.99 16.23
CA ASN A 149 3.91 16.30 17.28
C ASN A 149 2.50 15.84 16.92
N SER A 150 2.35 15.06 15.84
CA SER A 150 1.09 14.47 15.47
C SER A 150 1.03 13.00 15.89
N ILE A 151 -0.18 12.52 16.11
CA ILE A 151 -0.45 11.11 16.36
C ILE A 151 -1.08 10.50 15.11
N THR A 152 -0.74 9.26 14.79
CA THR A 152 -1.51 8.47 13.81
C THR A 152 -2.88 8.19 14.39
N THR A 153 -3.93 8.51 13.62
CA THR A 153 -5.32 8.30 14.04
C THR A 153 -5.94 7.15 13.25
N TYR A 154 -7.00 6.58 13.81
CA TYR A 154 -7.64 5.38 13.29
C TYR A 154 -9.15 5.59 13.14
N THR A 155 -9.83 4.65 12.52
CA THR A 155 -11.28 4.70 12.24
C THR A 155 -12.11 5.07 13.48
N SER A 156 -11.75 4.53 14.65
CA SER A 156 -12.43 4.85 15.91
C SER A 156 -12.34 6.31 16.34
N ASN A 157 -11.43 7.06 15.76
CA ASN A 157 -11.24 8.48 16.04
C ASN A 157 -12.18 9.38 15.21
N TYR A 158 -12.88 8.83 14.20
CA TYR A 158 -13.74 9.59 13.30
C TYR A 158 -15.16 9.04 13.29
N SER A 159 -16.13 9.95 13.31
CA SER A 159 -17.56 9.63 13.18
C SER A 159 -18.04 9.65 11.73
N ALA A 160 -17.41 10.47 10.90
CA ALA A 160 -17.77 10.58 9.49
C ALA A 160 -16.62 11.13 8.63
N LEU A 161 -16.64 10.75 7.36
CA LEU A 161 -15.89 11.39 6.29
C LEU A 161 -16.93 11.90 5.28
N LYS A 162 -17.15 13.21 5.23
CA LYS A 162 -18.19 13.85 4.40
C LYS A 162 -17.57 14.49 3.17
N GLN A 163 -18.08 14.17 2.00
CA GLN A 163 -17.70 14.86 0.77
C GLN A 163 -18.35 16.24 0.73
N LEU A 164 -17.56 17.29 0.57
CA LEU A 164 -17.99 18.67 0.45
C LEU A 164 -17.91 19.18 -1.01
N GLY A 165 -17.14 18.53 -1.86
CA GLY A 165 -16.93 18.86 -3.25
C GLY A 165 -16.23 17.73 -3.98
N HIS A 166 -15.87 17.90 -5.25
CA HIS A 166 -15.29 16.83 -6.07
C HIS A 166 -14.08 16.15 -5.38
N ASN A 167 -13.15 16.94 -4.87
CA ASN A 167 -11.95 16.48 -4.18
C ASN A 167 -11.78 17.05 -2.76
N LEU A 168 -12.85 17.62 -2.19
CA LEU A 168 -12.84 18.22 -0.86
C LEU A 168 -13.68 17.40 0.10
N PHE A 169 -13.08 17.00 1.22
CA PHE A 169 -13.70 16.15 2.22
C PHE A 169 -13.51 16.70 3.62
N ARG A 170 -14.51 16.51 4.47
CA ARG A 170 -14.46 16.81 5.90
C ARG A 170 -14.34 15.54 6.71
N ALA A 171 -13.27 15.40 7.45
CA ALA A 171 -13.09 14.35 8.45
C ALA A 171 -13.66 14.86 9.80
N VAL A 172 -14.79 14.30 10.22
CA VAL A 172 -15.45 14.63 11.49
C VAL A 172 -14.95 13.67 12.55
N LYS A 173 -14.40 14.19 13.64
CA LYS A 173 -13.84 13.39 14.74
C LYS A 173 -14.89 12.95 15.75
N ASN A 174 -14.57 11.93 16.51
CA ASN A 174 -15.34 11.54 17.68
C ASN A 174 -14.89 12.39 18.88
N GLY A 175 -15.54 13.54 19.07
CA GLY A 175 -15.23 14.51 20.10
C GLY A 175 -14.30 15.64 19.63
N THR A 176 -13.90 16.47 20.58
CA THR A 176 -13.09 17.68 20.38
C THR A 176 -11.64 17.42 20.89
N TRP A 177 -10.75 17.09 19.96
CA TRP A 177 -9.35 16.80 20.25
C TRP A 177 -8.49 17.11 19.03
N SER A 178 -7.19 17.35 19.24
CA SER A 178 -6.23 17.56 18.16
C SER A 178 -5.26 16.37 18.05
N ALA A 179 -5.00 15.96 16.83
CA ALA A 179 -3.92 15.03 16.47
C ALA A 179 -2.64 15.78 16.09
N GLY A 180 -2.61 17.10 16.26
CA GLY A 180 -1.52 17.97 15.82
C GLY A 180 -1.65 18.47 14.39
N GLU A 181 -2.81 18.25 13.74
CA GLU A 181 -3.13 18.73 12.40
C GLU A 181 -3.23 20.26 12.35
N GLN A 182 -2.79 20.85 11.25
CA GLN A 182 -2.87 22.27 10.96
C GLN A 182 -3.18 22.50 9.49
N VAL A 183 -3.74 23.69 9.18
CA VAL A 183 -3.92 24.10 7.78
C VAL A 183 -2.58 24.14 7.07
N GLY A 184 -2.52 23.56 5.89
CA GLY A 184 -1.31 23.39 5.09
C GLY A 184 -0.56 22.07 5.32
N ASP A 185 -0.88 21.31 6.37
CA ASP A 185 -0.31 19.98 6.56
C ASP A 185 -0.73 19.05 5.42
N LEU A 186 0.18 18.15 5.05
CA LEU A 186 -0.16 17.07 4.15
C LEU A 186 -0.76 15.92 4.96
N VAL A 187 -1.76 15.28 4.40
CA VAL A 187 -2.44 14.15 5.04
C VAL A 187 -2.47 12.95 4.10
N VAL A 188 -2.24 11.78 4.66
CA VAL A 188 -2.41 10.49 3.98
C VAL A 188 -3.51 9.72 4.69
N MET A 189 -4.43 9.17 3.93
CA MET A 189 -5.55 8.37 4.43
C MET A 189 -5.67 7.08 3.63
N ASP A 190 -6.12 6.03 4.29
CA ASP A 190 -6.46 4.78 3.61
C ASP A 190 -7.66 4.96 2.68
N VAL A 191 -7.68 4.17 1.64
CA VAL A 191 -8.86 3.93 0.83
C VAL A 191 -9.53 2.65 1.35
N LYS A 192 -10.85 2.64 1.44
CA LYS A 192 -11.61 1.50 1.97
C LYS A 192 -11.50 0.30 1.05
N THR A 193 -11.19 -0.84 1.61
CA THR A 193 -11.27 -2.12 0.89
C THR A 193 -12.67 -2.70 0.99
N ASP A 194 -13.04 -3.56 0.05
CA ASP A 194 -14.30 -4.31 0.10
C ASP A 194 -14.33 -5.33 1.26
N LYS A 195 -13.17 -5.59 1.86
CA LYS A 195 -13.02 -6.50 3.01
C LYS A 195 -12.48 -5.73 4.22
N PRO A 196 -13.22 -5.70 5.33
CA PRO A 196 -12.92 -4.85 6.49
C PRO A 196 -11.72 -5.29 7.34
N ASN A 197 -11.06 -6.38 7.02
CA ASN A 197 -9.93 -6.91 7.80
C ASN A 197 -8.58 -6.43 7.27
N ALA A 198 -8.39 -5.15 7.30
CA ALA A 198 -7.22 -4.48 6.78
C ALA A 198 -6.02 -4.51 7.74
N GLY A 199 -5.56 -5.64 8.14
CA GLY A 199 -4.24 -5.84 8.73
C GLY A 199 -3.30 -6.52 7.74
N VAL A 200 -3.54 -6.32 6.45
CA VAL A 200 -2.87 -7.08 5.39
C VAL A 200 -1.58 -6.40 4.96
N HIS A 201 -0.51 -7.16 5.04
CA HIS A 201 0.83 -6.75 4.63
C HIS A 201 1.10 -7.25 3.23
N THR A 202 1.82 -6.48 2.40
CA THR A 202 2.02 -6.87 1.00
C THR A 202 2.70 -8.23 0.86
N VAL A 203 3.82 -8.42 1.54
CA VAL A 203 4.53 -9.71 1.61
C VAL A 203 4.65 -10.13 3.06
N MET A 204 4.07 -11.28 3.39
CA MET A 204 4.10 -11.82 4.76
C MET A 204 4.91 -13.09 4.83
N LEU A 205 5.88 -13.12 5.73
CA LEU A 205 6.67 -14.28 6.11
C LEU A 205 6.21 -14.73 7.50
N ASN A 206 5.57 -15.89 7.59
CA ASN A 206 5.11 -16.44 8.86
C ASN A 206 5.67 -17.85 9.04
N LYS A 207 6.38 -18.08 10.15
CA LYS A 207 7.12 -19.33 10.41
C LYS A 207 8.10 -19.69 9.28
N CYS A 208 8.78 -18.68 8.76
CA CYS A 208 9.74 -18.86 7.68
C CYS A 208 11.17 -18.81 8.23
N TYR A 209 12.04 -19.68 7.68
CA TYR A 209 13.41 -19.87 8.16
C TYR A 209 14.41 -19.84 6.99
N ASN A 210 15.44 -19.00 7.11
CA ASN A 210 16.42 -18.78 6.03
C ASN A 210 15.77 -18.42 4.69
N THR A 211 14.65 -17.71 4.72
CA THR A 211 13.96 -17.22 3.53
C THR A 211 14.56 -15.89 3.10
N LYS A 212 14.69 -15.68 1.80
CA LYS A 212 15.31 -14.48 1.24
C LYS A 212 14.36 -13.73 0.31
N LEU A 213 14.30 -12.42 0.50
CA LEU A 213 13.71 -11.50 -0.46
C LEU A 213 14.86 -10.65 -1.04
N VAL A 214 15.07 -10.73 -2.36
CA VAL A 214 16.21 -10.11 -3.03
C VAL A 214 15.74 -9.26 -4.19
N ASN A 215 16.11 -7.96 -4.23
CA ASN A 215 15.69 -7.02 -5.28
C ASN A 215 14.15 -6.98 -5.43
N VAL A 216 13.41 -6.99 -4.31
CA VAL A 216 11.95 -6.88 -4.32
C VAL A 216 11.56 -5.45 -4.01
N THR A 217 10.83 -4.84 -4.93
CA THR A 217 10.28 -3.48 -4.78
C THR A 217 8.79 -3.56 -4.49
N VAL A 218 8.32 -2.81 -3.50
CA VAL A 218 6.88 -2.67 -3.17
C VAL A 218 6.48 -1.22 -3.27
N TYR A 219 5.48 -0.95 -4.09
CA TYR A 219 4.84 0.34 -4.22
C TYR A 219 3.48 0.35 -3.53
N GLY A 220 3.22 1.37 -2.71
CA GLY A 220 1.89 1.69 -2.20
C GLY A 220 1.19 0.65 -1.31
N SER A 221 1.90 0.00 -0.39
CA SER A 221 1.29 -0.94 0.57
C SER A 221 0.25 -0.28 1.48
N ASN A 222 -0.79 -1.02 1.85
CA ASN A 222 -1.82 -0.56 2.78
C ASN A 222 -1.34 -0.52 4.24
N THR A 223 -0.48 -1.46 4.65
CA THR A 223 0.14 -1.51 5.97
C THR A 223 1.65 -1.67 5.81
N PHE A 224 2.26 -2.74 6.33
CA PHE A 224 3.68 -3.00 6.09
C PHE A 224 3.88 -3.63 4.71
N SER A 225 4.88 -3.16 3.99
CA SER A 225 5.28 -3.76 2.73
C SER A 225 5.84 -5.16 2.93
N PHE A 226 6.67 -5.33 3.96
CA PHE A 226 7.21 -6.61 4.38
C PHE A 226 6.89 -6.82 5.87
N PHE A 227 6.35 -7.98 6.19
CA PHE A 227 6.03 -8.35 7.57
C PHE A 227 6.51 -9.75 7.87
N GLU A 228 7.27 -9.90 8.96
CA GLU A 228 7.79 -11.18 9.42
C GLU A 228 7.22 -11.51 10.80
N LYS A 229 6.71 -12.72 10.94
CA LYS A 229 6.20 -13.26 12.21
C LYS A 229 6.73 -14.68 12.45
N GLU A 230 7.20 -14.93 13.67
CA GLU A 230 7.67 -16.25 14.09
C GLU A 230 8.74 -16.85 13.16
N GLY A 231 9.58 -15.99 12.56
CA GLY A 231 10.64 -16.37 11.63
C GLY A 231 12.03 -16.33 12.26
N TYR A 232 13.01 -16.88 11.54
CA TYR A 232 14.40 -16.87 11.95
C TYR A 232 15.34 -16.86 10.75
N ALA A 233 16.42 -16.06 10.84
CA ALA A 233 17.48 -15.94 9.84
C ALA A 233 16.98 -15.62 8.42
N ASN A 234 15.87 -14.88 8.30
CA ASN A 234 15.39 -14.38 7.03
C ASN A 234 16.19 -13.14 6.60
N GLU A 235 16.32 -12.94 5.30
CA GLU A 235 17.17 -11.90 4.73
C GLU A 235 16.38 -11.04 3.73
N TYR A 236 16.51 -9.71 3.84
CA TYR A 236 15.98 -8.72 2.90
C TYR A 236 17.17 -8.00 2.27
N ARG A 237 17.46 -8.28 1.01
CA ARG A 237 18.60 -7.71 0.29
C ARG A 237 18.12 -6.85 -0.88
N ASN A 238 18.55 -5.58 -0.92
CA ASN A 238 18.18 -4.61 -1.96
C ASN A 238 16.66 -4.49 -2.14
N CYS A 239 15.89 -4.68 -1.06
CA CYS A 239 14.45 -4.46 -1.08
C CYS A 239 14.15 -2.96 -0.98
N VAL A 240 13.17 -2.51 -1.75
CA VAL A 240 12.77 -1.10 -1.83
C VAL A 240 11.30 -0.98 -1.46
N VAL A 241 10.99 -0.01 -0.61
CA VAL A 241 9.63 0.44 -0.34
C VAL A 241 9.55 1.89 -0.78
N ASP A 242 8.79 2.14 -1.82
CA ASP A 242 8.64 3.49 -2.37
C ASP A 242 7.26 3.65 -2.99
N ARG A 243 7.04 4.77 -3.63
CA ARG A 243 5.87 5.05 -4.43
C ARG A 243 6.09 4.65 -5.87
N GLY A 244 5.10 4.00 -6.46
CA GLY A 244 5.07 3.69 -7.89
C GLY A 244 5.09 4.95 -8.77
N PRO A 245 5.39 4.77 -10.05
CA PRO A 245 5.30 5.86 -11.01
C PRO A 245 3.87 6.39 -11.07
N MET A 246 3.73 7.70 -10.81
CA MET A 246 2.44 8.37 -10.92
C MET A 246 2.11 8.65 -12.41
N PRO A 247 0.84 8.70 -12.78
CA PRO A 247 0.43 9.15 -14.11
C PRO A 247 1.10 10.46 -14.51
N GLN A 248 1.39 10.62 -15.80
CA GLN A 248 2.08 11.81 -16.31
C GLN A 248 1.39 13.11 -15.86
N GLY A 249 2.18 14.06 -15.35
CA GLY A 249 1.70 15.36 -14.89
C GLY A 249 1.37 15.42 -13.39
N ILE A 250 1.24 14.30 -12.71
CA ILE A 250 0.97 14.27 -11.28
C ILE A 250 2.28 14.23 -10.50
N ARG A 251 2.50 15.26 -9.67
CA ARG A 251 3.67 15.31 -8.79
C ARG A 251 3.29 14.76 -7.42
N PRO A 252 3.88 13.64 -6.99
CA PRO A 252 3.66 13.15 -5.65
C PRO A 252 4.19 14.16 -4.62
N ARG A 253 3.37 14.53 -3.64
CA ARG A 253 3.81 15.40 -2.53
C ARG A 253 4.65 14.65 -1.52
N LEU A 254 4.34 13.37 -1.31
CA LEU A 254 5.05 12.49 -0.37
C LEU A 254 5.72 11.34 -1.11
N ARG A 255 6.83 10.84 -0.58
CA ARG A 255 7.57 9.73 -1.20
C ARG A 255 6.95 8.36 -0.92
N SER A 256 6.33 8.17 0.24
CA SER A 256 5.61 6.96 0.58
C SER A 256 4.20 7.28 1.06
N GLY A 257 3.25 6.38 0.82
CA GLY A 257 1.95 6.40 1.44
C GLY A 257 2.01 5.83 2.86
N ASN A 258 1.00 5.07 3.28
CA ASN A 258 1.00 4.35 4.56
C ASN A 258 1.98 3.16 4.62
N ALA A 259 2.95 3.08 3.72
CA ALA A 259 3.92 2.00 3.66
C ALA A 259 4.95 2.16 4.78
N ASP A 260 4.73 1.48 5.87
CA ASP A 260 5.66 1.42 7.00
C ASP A 260 6.73 0.34 6.75
N GLY A 261 7.53 0.45 5.74
CA GLY A 261 8.76 -0.32 5.53
C GLY A 261 8.74 -1.81 5.91
N ILE A 262 9.83 -2.29 6.45
CA ILE A 262 10.01 -3.66 6.93
C ILE A 262 9.71 -3.72 8.43
N HIS A 263 8.80 -4.61 8.83
CA HIS A 263 8.55 -4.91 10.23
C HIS A 263 8.87 -6.38 10.53
N SER A 264 9.70 -6.61 11.54
CA SER A 264 10.06 -7.94 12.02
C SER A 264 9.68 -8.07 13.49
N SER A 265 8.80 -9.03 13.79
CA SER A 265 8.56 -9.50 15.15
C SER A 265 9.35 -10.79 15.40
N GLN A 266 10.56 -10.67 15.92
CA GLN A 266 11.35 -11.85 16.27
C GLN A 266 10.69 -12.59 17.43
N ALA A 267 10.55 -13.91 17.28
CA ALA A 267 10.24 -14.78 18.41
C ALA A 267 11.34 -14.59 19.47
N ARG A 268 10.96 -14.25 20.70
CA ARG A 268 11.91 -14.24 21.82
C ARG A 268 12.61 -15.59 21.85
N LYS A 269 13.93 -15.63 21.69
CA LYS A 269 14.72 -16.82 21.95
C LYS A 269 14.30 -17.36 23.30
N ALA A 270 13.75 -18.58 23.32
CA ALA A 270 13.53 -19.30 24.56
C ALA A 270 14.87 -19.35 25.30
N ARG A 271 14.95 -18.74 26.48
CA ARG A 271 16.12 -18.88 27.33
C ARG A 271 16.30 -20.38 27.57
N PRO A 272 17.50 -20.94 27.36
CA PRO A 272 17.74 -22.32 27.76
C PRO A 272 17.43 -22.39 29.27
N SER A 273 16.59 -23.33 29.66
CA SER A 273 16.30 -23.64 31.04
C SER A 273 17.64 -23.93 31.71
N ARG A 274 18.07 -23.13 32.69
CA ARG A 274 19.17 -23.46 33.55
C ARG A 274 18.78 -24.77 34.23
N GLY A 275 19.47 -25.86 33.89
CA GLY A 275 19.32 -27.12 34.57
C GLY A 275 19.57 -26.91 36.05
N ALA A 276 18.60 -27.34 36.84
CA ALA A 276 18.77 -27.50 38.28
C ALA A 276 19.86 -28.52 38.50
N ARG A 277 20.88 -28.12 39.27
CA ARG A 277 21.81 -29.05 39.92
C ARG A 277 21.21 -29.45 41.26
#